data_522213c830077d8220f71c237e46264a
#
_entry.id   522213c830077d8220f71c237e46264a
#
_cell.length_a   1.000
_cell.length_b   1.000
_cell.length_c   1.000
_cell.angle_alpha   90.00
_cell.angle_beta   90.00
_cell.angle_gamma   90.00
#
_symmetry.space_group_name_H-M   'P 1'
#
loop_
_entity.id
_entity.type
_entity.pdbx_description
1 polymer ?
#
loop_
_entity_poly.entity_id
_entity_poly.type
_entity_poly.pdbx_seq_one_letter_code
_entity_poly.pdbx_strand_id
1 'polypeptide(L)'
;MTFYHGTSKENWYAIQKEGILWGRRYIMTNKGLKEVDRCTYLAIDKEEAEQYGDVVLKVEYNPFKTPKHNNYIEGCWQVRVYEPIPLTDIERIN
;
A
#
# COMPACT_ATOMS: atom_id res chain seq x y z
N MET A 1 -4.55 10.14 8.83
CA MET A 1 -5.20 10.41 7.54
C MET A 1 -5.70 9.11 6.93
N THR A 2 -6.74 9.17 6.15
CA THR A 2 -7.34 8.00 5.52
C THR A 2 -6.84 7.87 4.09
N PHE A 3 -6.34 6.69 3.76
CA PHE A 3 -5.93 6.31 2.41
C PHE A 3 -6.62 5.02 2.00
N TYR A 4 -6.43 4.62 0.76
CA TYR A 4 -7.03 3.43 0.20
C TYR A 4 -5.99 2.58 -0.53
N HIS A 5 -6.19 1.27 -0.53
CA HIS A 5 -5.31 0.33 -1.20
C HIS A 5 -6.13 -0.73 -1.92
N GLY A 6 -5.94 -0.86 -3.22
CA GLY A 6 -6.58 -1.89 -4.02
C GLY A 6 -5.69 -3.12 -4.10
N THR A 7 -6.28 -4.30 -3.93
CA THR A 7 -5.54 -5.55 -3.98
C THR A 7 -6.42 -6.71 -4.42
N SER A 8 -5.83 -7.89 -4.59
CA SER A 8 -6.56 -9.10 -4.92
C SER A 8 -7.11 -9.79 -3.66
N LYS A 9 -8.03 -10.73 -3.86
CA LYS A 9 -8.55 -11.57 -2.78
C LYS A 9 -7.45 -12.41 -2.14
N GLU A 10 -6.55 -12.95 -2.97
CA GLU A 10 -5.41 -13.74 -2.51
C GLU A 10 -4.48 -12.91 -1.62
N ASN A 11 -4.16 -11.69 -2.06
CA ASN A 11 -3.33 -10.79 -1.27
C ASN A 11 -4.01 -10.37 0.03
N TRP A 12 -5.31 -10.11 -0.02
CA TRP A 12 -6.07 -9.77 1.20
C TRP A 12 -6.03 -10.92 2.21
N TYR A 13 -6.19 -12.16 1.73
CA TYR A 13 -6.07 -13.34 2.59
C TYR A 13 -4.69 -13.40 3.26
N ALA A 14 -3.63 -13.18 2.48
CA ALA A 14 -2.25 -13.17 3.01
C ALA A 14 -2.04 -12.06 4.03
N ILE A 15 -2.57 -10.86 3.77
CA ILE A 15 -2.49 -9.72 4.70
C ILE A 15 -3.14 -10.07 6.03
N GLN A 16 -4.32 -10.68 6.00
CA GLN A 16 -5.02 -11.10 7.23
C GLN A 16 -4.23 -12.16 7.99
N LYS A 17 -3.63 -13.10 7.28
CA LYS A 17 -2.83 -14.17 7.88
C LYS A 17 -1.54 -13.64 8.51
N GLU A 18 -0.87 -12.73 7.84
CA GLU A 18 0.38 -12.14 8.33
C GLU A 18 0.16 -11.04 9.37
N GLY A 19 -1.01 -10.40 9.37
CA GLY A 19 -1.33 -9.31 10.28
C GLY A 19 -0.75 -7.96 9.86
N ILE A 20 -0.19 -7.87 8.67
CA ILE A 20 0.40 -6.64 8.14
C ILE A 20 0.11 -6.49 6.65
N LEU A 21 0.07 -5.23 6.20
CA LEU A 21 0.10 -4.88 4.78
C LEU A 21 1.48 -4.34 4.47
N TRP A 22 2.21 -5.05 3.63
CA TRP A 22 3.53 -4.60 3.18
C TRP A 22 3.75 -5.10 1.76
N GLY A 23 3.67 -4.20 0.80
CA GLY A 23 3.85 -4.51 -0.61
C GLY A 23 5.26 -4.93 -0.95
N ARG A 24 5.43 -5.45 -2.17
CA ARG A 24 6.74 -5.77 -2.73
C ARG A 24 6.94 -4.95 -3.98
N ARG A 25 8.17 -4.57 -4.24
CA ARG A 25 8.54 -3.77 -5.39
C ARG A 25 9.67 -4.46 -6.15
N TYR A 26 9.51 -4.54 -7.46
CA TYR A 26 10.52 -5.15 -8.34
C TYR A 26 10.89 -4.18 -9.44
N ILE A 27 12.16 -4.19 -9.82
CA ILE A 27 12.65 -3.47 -11.00
C ILE A 27 13.27 -4.47 -11.98
N MET A 28 13.20 -4.15 -13.27
CA MET A 28 13.85 -4.95 -14.31
C MET A 28 15.31 -4.55 -14.40
N THR A 29 16.18 -5.54 -14.38
CA THR A 29 17.63 -5.37 -14.55
C THR A 29 18.11 -6.25 -15.71
N ASN A 30 19.37 -6.09 -16.09
CA ASN A 30 19.99 -6.95 -17.13
C ASN A 30 20.01 -8.42 -16.75
N LYS A 31 19.87 -8.74 -15.47
CA LYS A 31 19.85 -10.11 -14.94
C LYS A 31 18.44 -10.60 -14.63
N GLY A 32 17.41 -9.85 -15.01
CA GLY A 32 16.01 -10.16 -14.72
C GLY A 32 15.42 -9.27 -13.63
N LEU A 33 14.33 -9.71 -13.03
CA LEU A 33 13.65 -8.96 -11.97
C LEU A 33 14.47 -8.98 -10.68
N LYS A 34 14.61 -7.81 -10.07
CA LYS A 34 15.27 -7.66 -8.78
C LYS A 34 14.32 -7.00 -7.79
N GLU A 35 14.20 -7.58 -6.60
CA GLU A 35 13.44 -6.97 -5.51
C GLU A 35 14.25 -5.80 -4.95
N VAL A 36 13.59 -4.66 -4.82
CA VAL A 36 14.15 -3.45 -4.20
C VAL A 36 13.40 -3.15 -2.91
N ASP A 37 13.66 -2.01 -2.29
CA ASP A 37 13.03 -1.63 -1.03
C ASP A 37 11.51 -1.84 -1.11
N ARG A 38 10.99 -2.64 -0.18
CA ARG A 38 9.56 -2.93 -0.13
C ARG A 38 8.78 -1.66 0.15
N CYS A 39 7.71 -1.46 -0.59
CA CYS A 39 6.79 -0.36 -0.31
C CYS A 39 5.37 -0.74 -0.66
N THR A 40 4.44 -0.07 0.01
CA THR A 40 3.02 -0.17 -0.27
C THR A 40 2.54 1.15 -0.86
N TYR A 41 1.83 1.09 -1.97
CA TYR A 41 1.24 2.28 -2.57
C TYR A 41 -0.16 2.49 -2.01
N LEU A 42 -0.40 3.66 -1.41
CA LEU A 42 -1.70 4.05 -0.91
C LEU A 42 -2.26 5.18 -1.78
N ALA A 43 -3.51 5.05 -2.17
CA ALA A 43 -4.21 6.07 -2.96
C ALA A 43 -4.96 7.03 -2.03
N ILE A 44 -5.06 8.28 -2.44
CA ILE A 44 -5.83 9.28 -1.71
C ILE A 44 -7.34 9.02 -1.87
N ASP A 45 -7.74 8.57 -3.06
CA ASP A 45 -9.13 8.33 -3.39
C ASP A 45 -9.45 6.84 -3.53
N LYS A 46 -10.63 6.47 -3.08
CA LYS A 46 -11.15 5.10 -3.20
C LYS A 46 -11.18 4.64 -4.66
N GLU A 47 -11.59 5.52 -5.57
CA GLU A 47 -11.70 5.23 -7.00
C GLU A 47 -10.36 4.87 -7.61
N GLU A 48 -9.29 5.50 -7.18
CA GLU A 48 -7.95 5.15 -7.64
C GLU A 48 -7.56 3.75 -7.17
N ALA A 49 -7.88 3.41 -5.92
CA ALA A 49 -7.59 2.09 -5.38
C ALA A 49 -8.36 0.98 -6.11
N GLU A 50 -9.60 1.24 -6.54
CA GLU A 50 -10.44 0.28 -7.25
C GLU A 50 -9.83 -0.22 -8.56
N GLN A 51 -8.92 0.54 -9.15
CA GLN A 51 -8.24 0.16 -10.39
C GLN A 51 -7.23 -0.96 -10.20
N TYR A 52 -6.83 -1.25 -8.98
CA TYR A 52 -5.73 -2.18 -8.68
C TYR A 52 -6.19 -3.54 -8.16
N GLY A 53 -7.48 -3.76 -8.01
CA GLY A 53 -8.01 -5.06 -7.61
C GLY A 53 -9.42 -5.01 -7.10
N ASP A 54 -9.99 -6.21 -6.88
CA ASP A 54 -11.37 -6.36 -6.45
C ASP A 54 -11.59 -6.03 -4.97
N VAL A 55 -10.53 -6.06 -4.19
CA VAL A 55 -10.58 -5.73 -2.76
C VAL A 55 -10.04 -4.33 -2.54
N VAL A 56 -10.83 -3.50 -1.89
CA VAL A 56 -10.39 -2.15 -1.52
C VAL A 56 -10.33 -2.05 0.00
N LEU A 57 -9.17 -1.63 0.46
CA LEU A 57 -8.87 -1.46 1.88
C LEU A 57 -8.83 0.02 2.23
N LYS A 58 -9.44 0.36 3.35
CA LYS A 58 -9.31 1.68 3.95
C LYS A 58 -8.17 1.60 4.97
N VAL A 59 -7.19 2.49 4.85
CA VAL A 59 -5.98 2.44 5.65
C VAL A 59 -5.79 3.77 6.38
N GLU A 60 -5.70 3.72 7.70
CA GLU A 60 -5.33 4.87 8.50
C GLU A 60 -3.81 4.94 8.60
N TYR A 61 -3.23 6.05 8.16
CA TYR A 61 -1.78 6.23 8.14
C TYR A 61 -1.41 7.70 8.30
N ASN A 62 -0.34 7.97 9.04
CA ASN A 62 0.21 9.31 9.15
C ASN A 62 1.43 9.44 8.23
N PRO A 63 1.30 10.10 7.06
CA PRO A 63 2.41 10.21 6.11
C PRO A 63 3.55 11.10 6.60
N PHE A 64 3.34 11.87 7.67
CA PHE A 64 4.34 12.78 8.22
C PHE A 64 5.13 12.17 9.38
N LYS A 65 4.77 10.97 9.83
CA LYS A 65 5.42 10.28 10.94
C LYS A 65 6.88 9.94 10.61
N THR A 66 7.13 9.47 9.40
CA THR A 66 8.47 9.10 8.92
C THR A 66 8.70 9.68 7.53
N PRO A 67 8.87 11.01 7.42
CA PRO A 67 8.90 11.68 6.10
C PRO A 67 9.97 11.16 5.15
N LYS A 68 11.09 10.68 5.66
CA LYS A 68 12.15 10.12 4.81
C LYS A 68 11.79 8.76 4.20
N HIS A 69 10.74 8.09 4.71
CA HIS A 69 10.35 6.77 4.27
C HIS A 69 9.06 6.76 3.44
N ASN A 70 8.48 7.93 3.18
CA ASN A 70 7.31 8.02 2.33
C ASN A 70 7.44 9.23 1.41
N ASN A 71 6.64 9.25 0.34
CA ASN A 71 6.70 10.29 -0.69
C ASN A 71 5.37 11.01 -0.81
N TYR A 72 4.71 11.24 0.32
CA TYR A 72 3.49 12.04 0.28
C TYR A 72 3.82 13.48 -0.06
N ILE A 73 3.14 13.99 -1.10
CA ILE A 73 3.20 15.37 -1.51
C ILE A 73 1.75 15.83 -1.61
N GLU A 74 1.43 16.95 -0.98
CA GLU A 74 0.07 17.50 -1.03
C GLU A 74 -0.39 17.67 -2.48
N GLY A 75 -1.58 17.18 -2.79
CA GLY A 75 -2.12 17.18 -4.14
C GLY A 75 -1.75 15.94 -4.96
N CYS A 76 -0.84 15.10 -4.50
CA CYS A 76 -0.59 13.82 -5.14
C CYS A 76 -1.74 12.85 -4.89
N TRP A 77 -1.97 11.98 -5.86
CA TRP A 77 -3.01 10.95 -5.75
C TRP A 77 -2.53 9.69 -5.02
N GLN A 78 -1.24 9.60 -4.72
CA GLN A 78 -0.62 8.39 -4.20
C GLN A 78 0.49 8.71 -3.21
N VAL A 79 0.62 7.82 -2.21
CA VAL A 79 1.72 7.85 -1.23
C VAL A 79 2.41 6.50 -1.23
N ARG A 80 3.74 6.49 -1.09
CA ARG A 80 4.52 5.27 -0.91
C ARG A 80 4.90 5.11 0.56
N VAL A 81 4.63 3.94 1.11
CA VAL A 81 4.91 3.63 2.51
C VAL A 81 5.96 2.52 2.58
N TYR A 82 7.09 2.80 3.19
CA TYR A 82 8.24 1.88 3.26
C TYR A 82 8.32 1.10 4.56
N GLU A 83 7.23 1.06 5.30
CA GLU A 83 7.13 0.29 6.54
C GLU A 83 5.88 -0.59 6.50
N PRO A 84 5.86 -1.71 7.25
CA PRO A 84 4.65 -2.54 7.33
C PRO A 84 3.54 -1.78 8.03
N ILE A 85 2.31 -1.94 7.53
CA ILE A 85 1.12 -1.32 8.11
C ILE A 85 0.36 -2.41 8.87
N PRO A 86 0.13 -2.25 10.18
CA PRO A 86 -0.54 -3.28 10.95
C PRO A 86 -2.00 -3.43 10.55
N LEU A 87 -2.50 -4.66 10.63
CA LEU A 87 -3.89 -4.99 10.28
C LEU A 87 -4.92 -4.17 11.06
N THR A 88 -4.56 -3.76 12.30
CA THR A 88 -5.43 -2.94 13.15
C THR A 88 -5.76 -1.57 12.54
N ASP A 89 -4.93 -1.08 11.61
CA ASP A 89 -5.14 0.19 10.93
C ASP A 89 -5.82 0.03 9.56
N ILE A 90 -6.29 -1.17 9.26
CA ILE A 90 -6.83 -1.53 7.94
C ILE A 90 -8.26 -2.05 8.08
N GLU A 91 -9.13 -1.60 7.19
CA GLU A 91 -10.52 -2.07 7.10
C GLU A 91 -10.86 -2.35 5.64
N ARG A 92 -11.40 -3.52 5.36
CA ARG A 92 -11.93 -3.83 4.04
C ARG A 92 -13.30 -3.16 3.88
N ILE A 93 -13.48 -2.42 2.79
CA ILE A 93 -14.70 -1.63 2.56
C ILE A 93 -15.57 -2.12 1.40
N ASN A 94 -15.20 -3.23 0.75
CA ASN A 94 -16.06 -3.78 -0.31
C ASN A 94 -16.09 -5.30 -0.33
#